data_b32c21bfcbe38124570f3db253b32e9d
#
_entry.id   b32c21bfcbe38124570f3db253b32e9d
#
_cell.length_a   1.000
_cell.length_b   1.000
_cell.length_c   1.000
_cell.angle_alpha   90.00
_cell.angle_beta   90.00
_cell.angle_gamma   90.00
#
_symmetry.space_group_name_H-M   'P 1'
#
loop_
_entity.id
_entity.type
_entity.pdbx_description
1 polymer ?
#
loop_
_entity_poly.entity_id
_entity_poly.type
_entity_poly.pdbx_seq_one_letter_code
_entity_poly.pdbx_strand_id
1 'polypeptide(L)'
;SENAPYENRDPRLAKYILFNGATFKEKAIITGTYPDAENKQDNNLNQLSTSTRTGYYLRKLLREDCNANPNSLNAKFHIPVRIRYTEIFLAYAEAANDAWGPMGKGSNAYSAYDVVKAIRARGGVGTDNGDAYLESIKGDKEKMTQLIRNERRIELCFENKRFWDIRRWQMPLAETAKGMRIDKVGESLNYTVIDVENRNYKEYMNYGPIPYGEMLKWSNLQQNKGW
;
A
#
# COMPACT_ATOMS: atom_id res chain seq x y z
N SER A 1 -7.05 17.60 5.79
CA SER A 1 -6.68 18.99 5.51
C SER A 1 -5.19 19.05 5.17
N GLU A 2 -4.74 20.10 4.50
CA GLU A 2 -3.33 20.27 4.16
C GLU A 2 -2.44 20.37 5.40
N ASN A 3 -2.98 20.87 6.51
CA ASN A 3 -2.28 21.03 7.78
C ASN A 3 -2.37 19.81 8.71
N ALA A 4 -3.19 18.82 8.38
CA ALA A 4 -3.37 17.60 9.18
C ALA A 4 -3.57 16.38 8.25
N PRO A 5 -2.55 16.00 7.46
CA PRO A 5 -2.68 15.01 6.39
C PRO A 5 -2.95 13.59 6.90
N TYR A 6 -2.77 13.34 8.20
CA TYR A 6 -2.94 12.02 8.81
C TYR A 6 -4.26 11.85 9.57
N GLU A 7 -5.00 12.96 9.78
CA GLU A 7 -6.30 12.93 10.46
C GLU A 7 -7.42 12.50 9.51
N ASN A 8 -8.46 11.88 10.08
CA ASN A 8 -9.64 11.40 9.33
C ASN A 8 -9.30 10.51 8.14
N ARG A 9 -8.27 9.69 8.28
CA ARG A 9 -7.84 8.71 7.30
C ARG A 9 -8.41 7.33 7.62
N ASP A 10 -8.32 6.43 6.65
CA ASP A 10 -8.57 5.01 6.87
C ASP A 10 -7.77 4.53 8.10
N PRO A 11 -8.41 3.89 9.09
CA PRO A 11 -7.76 3.47 10.33
C PRO A 11 -6.55 2.54 10.13
N ARG A 12 -6.49 1.87 8.96
CA ARG A 12 -5.36 1.02 8.57
C ARG A 12 -4.09 1.81 8.29
N LEU A 13 -4.16 3.12 8.02
CA LEU A 13 -2.97 3.96 7.84
C LEU A 13 -2.03 3.82 9.04
N ALA A 14 -2.52 4.07 10.24
CA ALA A 14 -1.71 3.99 11.46
C ALA A 14 -1.23 2.58 11.81
N LYS A 15 -1.93 1.54 11.31
CA LYS A 15 -1.55 0.12 11.50
C LYS A 15 -0.49 -0.37 10.51
N TYR A 16 -0.42 0.25 9.33
CA TYR A 16 0.41 -0.24 8.23
C TYR A 16 1.61 0.64 7.91
N ILE A 17 1.55 1.93 8.25
CA ILE A 17 2.54 2.94 7.90
C ILE A 17 2.97 3.69 9.17
N LEU A 18 4.27 3.92 9.32
CA LEU A 18 4.80 4.89 10.24
C LEU A 18 4.97 6.22 9.49
N PHE A 19 4.36 7.24 10.02
CA PHE A 19 4.41 8.61 9.51
C PHE A 19 4.89 9.55 10.62
N ASN A 20 5.11 10.80 10.33
CA ASN A 20 5.57 11.78 11.30
C ASN A 20 4.68 11.84 12.55
N GLY A 21 5.25 11.64 13.72
CA GLY A 21 4.53 11.59 15.00
C GLY A 21 3.96 10.21 15.37
N ALA A 22 4.02 9.22 14.48
CA ALA A 22 3.58 7.86 14.81
C ALA A 22 4.49 7.23 15.86
N THR A 23 3.93 6.52 16.83
CA THR A 23 4.70 5.82 17.86
C THR A 23 5.16 4.45 17.39
N PHE A 24 6.43 4.12 17.61
CA PHE A 24 7.02 2.81 17.42
C PHE A 24 8.04 2.54 18.53
N LYS A 25 7.93 1.40 19.20
CA LYS A 25 8.75 1.04 20.39
C LYS A 25 8.77 2.18 21.44
N GLU A 26 7.57 2.68 21.77
CA GLU A 26 7.34 3.73 22.76
C GLU A 26 7.92 5.12 22.41
N LYS A 27 8.50 5.27 21.21
CA LYS A 27 9.09 6.53 20.74
C LYS A 27 8.34 7.08 19.55
N ALA A 28 8.21 8.39 19.47
CA ALA A 28 7.68 9.06 18.30
C ALA A 28 8.70 8.97 17.14
N ILE A 29 8.21 8.67 15.94
CA ILE A 29 9.01 8.69 14.71
C ILE A 29 8.89 10.07 14.10
N ILE A 30 10.01 10.76 13.95
CA ILE A 30 10.06 12.07 13.31
C ILE A 30 10.63 11.91 11.90
N THR A 31 9.80 12.17 10.90
CA THR A 31 10.18 12.06 9.48
C THR A 31 10.33 13.44 8.81
N GLY A 32 10.16 14.53 9.56
CA GLY A 32 10.33 15.88 9.08
C GLY A 32 11.81 16.25 8.82
N THR A 33 12.06 17.47 8.38
CA THR A 33 13.40 18.01 8.14
C THR A 33 13.94 18.79 9.35
N TYR A 34 13.19 18.82 10.45
CA TYR A 34 13.53 19.52 11.68
C TYR A 34 14.12 18.57 12.73
N PRO A 35 15.01 19.07 13.59
CA PRO A 35 15.58 18.26 14.66
C PRO A 35 14.51 17.87 15.69
N ASP A 36 14.61 16.65 16.19
CA ASP A 36 13.90 16.20 17.38
C ASP A 36 14.88 16.13 18.53
N ALA A 37 14.48 16.66 19.69
CA ALA A 37 15.33 16.69 20.89
C ALA A 37 15.67 15.28 21.43
N GLU A 38 14.83 14.30 21.19
CA GLU A 38 14.98 12.92 21.70
C GLU A 38 15.57 11.94 20.69
N ASN A 39 15.30 12.13 19.41
CA ASN A 39 15.71 11.23 18.33
C ASN A 39 16.84 11.86 17.52
N LYS A 40 18.02 11.58 17.77
CA LYS A 40 19.24 11.98 17.04
C LYS A 40 19.13 12.07 15.50
N GLN A 41 17.97 12.47 14.99
CA GLN A 41 17.62 12.72 13.58
C GLN A 41 17.72 11.53 12.62
N ASP A 42 17.92 10.31 13.13
CA ASP A 42 18.14 9.12 12.29
C ASP A 42 16.93 8.75 11.42
N ASN A 43 15.73 9.17 11.84
CA ASN A 43 14.46 8.89 11.15
C ASN A 43 14.03 10.00 10.17
N ASN A 44 14.73 11.14 10.17
CA ASN A 44 14.35 12.29 9.35
C ASN A 44 14.50 12.02 7.86
N LEU A 45 13.74 12.76 7.05
CA LEU A 45 13.75 12.64 5.60
C LEU A 45 15.17 12.82 5.04
N ASN A 46 15.68 11.82 4.34
CA ASN A 46 17.00 11.81 3.70
C ASN A 46 18.20 12.06 4.63
N GLN A 47 18.04 11.87 5.92
CA GLN A 47 19.12 12.18 6.87
C GLN A 47 20.33 11.23 6.74
N LEU A 48 20.06 9.93 6.67
CA LEU A 48 21.05 8.88 6.44
C LEU A 48 20.75 8.14 5.15
N SER A 49 21.69 7.37 4.66
CA SER A 49 21.47 6.48 3.50
C SER A 49 20.34 5.45 3.73
N THR A 50 20.08 5.12 5.00
CA THR A 50 19.02 4.19 5.45
C THR A 50 17.73 4.89 5.86
N SER A 51 17.72 6.22 5.92
CA SER A 51 16.54 7.01 6.28
C SER A 51 15.53 7.07 5.13
N THR A 52 14.27 7.32 5.47
CA THR A 52 13.20 7.43 4.47
C THR A 52 13.46 8.53 3.45
N ARG A 53 13.20 8.23 2.19
CA ARG A 53 13.17 9.21 1.09
C ARG A 53 11.77 9.77 0.85
N THR A 54 10.74 9.09 1.37
CA THR A 54 9.32 9.44 1.15
C THR A 54 8.66 10.12 2.35
N GLY A 55 9.31 10.16 3.52
CA GLY A 55 8.69 10.62 4.77
C GLY A 55 7.83 9.54 5.46
N TYR A 56 7.90 8.28 5.00
CA TYR A 56 7.13 7.16 5.54
C TYR A 56 7.99 5.94 5.75
N TYR A 57 7.64 5.11 6.74
CA TYR A 57 8.24 3.82 7.00
C TYR A 57 7.19 2.72 7.03
N LEU A 58 7.59 1.49 6.77
CA LEU A 58 6.77 0.30 6.92
C LEU A 58 6.49 0.04 8.41
N ARG A 59 5.23 -0.30 8.75
CA ARG A 59 4.84 -0.82 10.07
C ARG A 59 4.24 -2.22 10.00
N LYS A 60 3.43 -2.51 8.99
CA LYS A 60 2.56 -3.69 8.89
C LYS A 60 3.23 -5.02 9.19
N LEU A 61 4.48 -5.20 8.81
CA LEU A 61 5.22 -6.45 8.98
C LEU A 61 6.25 -6.40 10.11
N LEU A 62 6.29 -5.29 10.86
CA LEU A 62 7.22 -5.10 11.96
C LEU A 62 6.61 -5.57 13.29
N ARG A 63 7.48 -6.09 14.15
CA ARG A 63 7.18 -6.42 15.55
C ARG A 63 7.99 -5.52 16.47
N GLU A 64 7.29 -4.86 17.39
CA GLU A 64 7.94 -3.93 18.33
C GLU A 64 8.78 -4.66 19.40
N ASP A 65 8.49 -5.93 19.65
CA ASP A 65 9.22 -6.80 20.57
C ASP A 65 10.47 -7.46 19.95
N CYS A 66 10.80 -7.13 18.70
CA CYS A 66 12.02 -7.59 18.02
C CYS A 66 13.14 -6.54 18.08
N ASN A 67 14.37 -7.00 18.12
CA ASN A 67 15.55 -6.16 18.02
C ASN A 67 16.61 -6.84 17.13
N ALA A 68 17.04 -6.13 16.10
CA ALA A 68 18.08 -6.60 15.18
C ALA A 68 19.49 -6.09 15.53
N ASN A 69 19.64 -5.35 16.63
CA ASN A 69 20.96 -4.88 17.06
C ASN A 69 21.84 -6.10 17.45
N PRO A 70 23.02 -6.27 16.86
CA PRO A 70 23.90 -7.40 17.14
C PRO A 70 24.25 -7.58 18.61
N ASN A 71 24.34 -6.47 19.37
CA ASN A 71 24.69 -6.49 20.79
C ASN A 71 23.49 -6.81 21.72
N SER A 72 22.28 -6.82 21.21
CA SER A 72 21.06 -7.10 21.97
C SER A 72 19.99 -7.76 21.08
N LEU A 73 20.42 -8.72 20.29
CA LEU A 73 19.54 -9.42 19.32
C LEU A 73 18.37 -10.09 20.02
N ASN A 74 17.16 -9.74 19.62
CA ASN A 74 15.92 -10.42 19.99
C ASN A 74 15.12 -10.74 18.72
N ALA A 75 15.46 -11.86 18.13
CA ALA A 75 14.78 -12.35 16.93
C ALA A 75 13.52 -13.16 17.28
N LYS A 76 12.49 -13.03 16.50
CA LYS A 76 11.28 -13.83 16.59
C LYS A 76 11.04 -14.56 15.27
N PHE A 77 10.43 -15.72 15.37
CA PHE A 77 10.07 -16.48 14.18
C PHE A 77 9.04 -15.71 13.34
N HIS A 78 9.29 -15.62 12.05
CA HIS A 78 8.39 -14.97 11.09
C HIS A 78 7.87 -15.99 10.08
N ILE A 79 6.53 -16.05 9.93
CA ILE A 79 5.89 -16.86 8.91
C ILE A 79 5.52 -15.96 7.73
N PRO A 80 6.17 -16.08 6.58
CA PRO A 80 5.82 -15.30 5.40
C PRO A 80 4.49 -15.78 4.84
N VAL A 81 3.47 -14.93 4.90
CA VAL A 81 2.15 -15.21 4.32
C VAL A 81 2.25 -15.10 2.80
N ARG A 82 1.97 -16.19 2.09
CA ARG A 82 1.94 -16.23 0.62
C ARG A 82 0.58 -15.82 0.08
N ILE A 83 -0.47 -16.43 0.61
CA ILE A 83 -1.86 -16.17 0.24
C ILE A 83 -2.67 -16.13 1.54
N ARG A 84 -3.55 -15.17 1.69
CA ARG A 84 -4.50 -15.12 2.81
C ARG A 84 -5.92 -14.96 2.28
N TYR A 85 -6.87 -15.37 3.10
CA TYR A 85 -8.26 -15.49 2.69
C TYR A 85 -8.87 -14.18 2.18
N THR A 86 -8.44 -13.04 2.72
CA THR A 86 -8.85 -11.71 2.24
C THR A 86 -8.50 -11.47 0.77
N GLU A 87 -7.36 -11.99 0.29
CA GLU A 87 -6.99 -11.88 -1.13
C GLU A 87 -7.99 -12.62 -2.02
N ILE A 88 -8.41 -13.82 -1.59
CA ILE A 88 -9.42 -14.61 -2.31
C ILE A 88 -10.76 -13.87 -2.36
N PHE A 89 -11.19 -13.30 -1.23
CA PHE A 89 -12.41 -12.51 -1.19
C PHE A 89 -12.35 -11.27 -2.10
N LEU A 90 -11.23 -10.57 -2.13
CA LEU A 90 -11.06 -9.41 -3.02
C LEU A 90 -10.99 -9.82 -4.50
N ALA A 91 -10.41 -10.97 -4.82
CA ALA A 91 -10.46 -11.53 -6.18
C ALA A 91 -11.89 -11.92 -6.57
N TYR A 92 -12.63 -12.55 -5.64
CA TYR A 92 -14.06 -12.82 -5.83
C TYR A 92 -14.87 -11.54 -6.06
N ALA A 93 -14.67 -10.51 -5.23
CA ALA A 93 -15.40 -9.25 -5.38
C ALA A 93 -15.15 -8.59 -6.75
N GLU A 94 -13.91 -8.65 -7.24
CA GLU A 94 -13.55 -8.14 -8.57
C GLU A 94 -14.31 -8.92 -9.67
N ALA A 95 -14.27 -10.24 -9.63
CA ALA A 95 -14.96 -11.09 -10.60
C ALA A 95 -16.49 -10.95 -10.53
N ALA A 96 -17.07 -10.90 -9.32
CA ALA A 96 -18.50 -10.73 -9.11
C ALA A 96 -19.00 -9.37 -9.61
N ASN A 97 -18.24 -8.30 -9.33
CA ASN A 97 -18.59 -6.97 -9.85
C ASN A 97 -18.52 -6.92 -11.37
N ASP A 98 -17.54 -7.61 -11.97
CA ASP A 98 -17.44 -7.65 -13.42
C ASP A 98 -18.58 -8.43 -14.06
N ALA A 99 -18.92 -9.58 -13.52
CA ALA A 99 -19.97 -10.44 -14.07
C ALA A 99 -21.39 -9.90 -13.81
N TRP A 100 -21.66 -9.38 -12.61
CA TRP A 100 -23.03 -9.11 -12.15
C TRP A 100 -23.25 -7.70 -11.59
N GLY A 101 -22.24 -6.85 -11.60
CA GLY A 101 -22.28 -5.53 -10.96
C GLY A 101 -22.19 -5.59 -9.43
N PRO A 102 -22.22 -4.42 -8.76
CA PRO A 102 -21.90 -4.32 -7.34
C PRO A 102 -22.79 -5.17 -6.42
N MET A 103 -24.09 -5.23 -6.71
CA MET A 103 -25.10 -5.90 -5.88
C MET A 103 -25.48 -7.29 -6.40
N GLY A 104 -25.08 -7.63 -7.64
CA GLY A 104 -25.36 -8.93 -8.22
C GLY A 104 -24.45 -10.02 -7.64
N LYS A 105 -24.96 -11.25 -7.50
CA LYS A 105 -24.23 -12.36 -6.92
C LYS A 105 -24.41 -13.68 -7.67
N GLY A 106 -25.21 -13.69 -8.76
CA GLY A 106 -25.56 -14.94 -9.43
C GLY A 106 -26.16 -15.97 -8.45
N SER A 107 -25.61 -17.17 -8.44
CA SER A 107 -25.98 -18.24 -7.48
C SER A 107 -25.14 -18.25 -6.21
N ASN A 108 -24.24 -17.27 -6.01
CA ASN A 108 -23.33 -17.24 -4.86
C ASN A 108 -23.97 -16.55 -3.65
N ALA A 109 -23.39 -16.75 -2.46
CA ALA A 109 -23.91 -16.21 -1.21
C ALA A 109 -23.74 -14.69 -1.08
N TYR A 110 -22.69 -14.12 -1.68
CA TYR A 110 -22.26 -12.73 -1.48
C TYR A 110 -22.20 -11.98 -2.81
N SER A 111 -22.50 -10.69 -2.76
CA SER A 111 -22.20 -9.74 -3.85
C SER A 111 -20.79 -9.13 -3.66
N ALA A 112 -20.30 -8.41 -4.68
CA ALA A 112 -19.07 -7.62 -4.54
C ALA A 112 -19.18 -6.59 -3.41
N TYR A 113 -20.34 -5.93 -3.32
CA TYR A 113 -20.65 -4.99 -2.24
C TYR A 113 -20.54 -5.62 -0.86
N ASP A 114 -21.14 -6.81 -0.64
CA ASP A 114 -21.10 -7.49 0.66
C ASP A 114 -19.66 -7.79 1.11
N VAL A 115 -18.84 -8.26 0.19
CA VAL A 115 -17.44 -8.56 0.45
C VAL A 115 -16.63 -7.30 0.79
N VAL A 116 -16.78 -6.26 -0.02
CA VAL A 116 -16.06 -4.98 0.22
C VAL A 116 -16.49 -4.37 1.55
N LYS A 117 -17.80 -4.38 1.85
CA LYS A 117 -18.36 -3.91 3.12
C LYS A 117 -17.73 -4.64 4.31
N ALA A 118 -17.66 -5.96 4.27
CA ALA A 118 -17.09 -6.76 5.35
C ALA A 118 -15.59 -6.47 5.58
N ILE A 119 -14.82 -6.34 4.49
CA ILE A 119 -13.38 -6.04 4.58
C ILE A 119 -13.17 -4.63 5.14
N ARG A 120 -13.91 -3.63 4.66
CA ARG A 120 -13.81 -2.25 5.12
C ARG A 120 -14.23 -2.10 6.58
N ALA A 121 -15.34 -2.72 6.99
CA ALA A 121 -15.78 -2.74 8.38
C ALA A 121 -14.73 -3.38 9.31
N ARG A 122 -14.15 -4.51 8.92
CA ARG A 122 -13.02 -5.12 9.65
C ARG A 122 -11.82 -4.18 9.76
N GLY A 123 -11.57 -3.38 8.72
CA GLY A 123 -10.53 -2.33 8.70
C GLY A 123 -10.84 -1.14 9.59
N GLY A 124 -12.06 -1.04 10.13
CA GLY A 124 -12.55 0.07 10.94
C GLY A 124 -13.18 1.20 10.12
N VAL A 125 -13.46 0.98 8.83
CA VAL A 125 -14.12 1.98 7.98
C VAL A 125 -15.64 1.81 8.10
N GLY A 126 -16.32 2.90 8.45
CA GLY A 126 -17.79 2.91 8.56
C GLY A 126 -18.36 2.19 9.79
N THR A 127 -17.55 1.91 10.80
CA THR A 127 -18.01 1.26 12.04
C THR A 127 -18.94 2.14 12.87
N ASP A 128 -18.69 3.44 12.89
CA ASP A 128 -19.42 4.36 13.77
C ASP A 128 -20.61 5.01 13.06
N ASN A 129 -20.45 5.40 11.78
CA ASN A 129 -21.44 6.20 11.05
C ASN A 129 -21.88 5.55 9.71
N GLY A 130 -21.56 4.28 9.50
CA GLY A 130 -21.74 3.62 8.22
C GLY A 130 -20.71 4.06 7.17
N ASP A 131 -20.65 3.31 6.07
CA ASP A 131 -19.75 3.61 4.96
C ASP A 131 -20.51 4.36 3.86
N ALA A 132 -20.69 5.69 4.06
CA ALA A 132 -21.44 6.53 3.15
C ALA A 132 -20.90 6.49 1.71
N TYR A 133 -19.59 6.37 1.52
CA TYR A 133 -19.00 6.26 0.19
C TYR A 133 -19.40 4.95 -0.49
N LEU A 134 -19.28 3.82 0.20
CA LEU A 134 -19.68 2.51 -0.34
C LEU A 134 -21.18 2.50 -0.69
N GLU A 135 -22.02 3.06 0.20
CA GLU A 135 -23.48 3.17 -0.06
C GLU A 135 -23.78 4.02 -1.31
N SER A 136 -23.04 5.11 -1.52
CA SER A 136 -23.24 6.00 -2.67
C SER A 136 -22.92 5.36 -4.03
N ILE A 137 -22.06 4.34 -4.05
CA ILE A 137 -21.60 3.69 -5.28
C ILE A 137 -22.19 2.29 -5.53
N LYS A 138 -23.10 1.81 -4.69
CA LYS A 138 -23.64 0.44 -4.76
C LYS A 138 -24.37 0.12 -6.09
N GLY A 139 -24.74 1.13 -6.88
CA GLY A 139 -25.30 0.97 -8.22
C GLY A 139 -24.33 1.24 -9.36
N ASP A 140 -23.08 1.60 -9.06
CA ASP A 140 -22.09 2.02 -10.06
C ASP A 140 -20.94 1.00 -10.17
N LYS A 141 -20.98 0.21 -11.24
CA LYS A 141 -20.00 -0.86 -11.51
C LYS A 141 -18.56 -0.33 -11.61
N GLU A 142 -18.39 0.82 -12.27
CA GLU A 142 -17.04 1.37 -12.48
C GLU A 142 -16.43 1.91 -11.20
N LYS A 143 -17.21 2.67 -10.41
CA LYS A 143 -16.74 3.14 -9.09
C LYS A 143 -16.50 1.99 -8.12
N MET A 144 -17.32 0.95 -8.17
CA MET A 144 -17.08 -0.26 -7.39
C MET A 144 -15.77 -0.95 -7.82
N THR A 145 -15.47 -1.04 -9.11
CA THR A 145 -14.20 -1.54 -9.62
C THR A 145 -13.03 -0.73 -9.07
N GLN A 146 -13.12 0.61 -9.10
CA GLN A 146 -12.09 1.49 -8.55
C GLN A 146 -11.92 1.28 -7.05
N LEU A 147 -13.01 1.14 -6.30
CA LEU A 147 -12.97 0.87 -4.87
C LEU A 147 -12.33 -0.49 -4.57
N ILE A 148 -12.69 -1.55 -5.27
CA ILE A 148 -12.09 -2.88 -5.10
C ILE A 148 -10.57 -2.84 -5.36
N ARG A 149 -10.13 -2.15 -6.42
CA ARG A 149 -8.72 -1.96 -6.73
C ARG A 149 -7.99 -1.18 -5.62
N ASN A 150 -8.64 -0.17 -5.05
CA ASN A 150 -8.10 0.59 -3.93
C ASN A 150 -8.06 -0.25 -2.64
N GLU A 151 -9.10 -1.03 -2.36
CA GLU A 151 -9.11 -1.96 -1.21
C GLU A 151 -7.99 -3.01 -1.34
N ARG A 152 -7.76 -3.56 -2.52
CA ARG A 152 -6.61 -4.45 -2.74
C ARG A 152 -5.28 -3.75 -2.45
N ARG A 153 -5.12 -2.50 -2.90
CA ARG A 153 -3.91 -1.70 -2.66
C ARG A 153 -3.67 -1.46 -1.18
N ILE A 154 -4.70 -1.10 -0.42
CA ILE A 154 -4.60 -0.81 1.02
C ILE A 154 -4.43 -2.11 1.81
N GLU A 155 -5.35 -3.04 1.65
CA GLU A 155 -5.44 -4.24 2.46
C GLU A 155 -4.26 -5.20 2.24
N LEU A 156 -3.79 -5.32 1.00
CA LEU A 156 -2.69 -6.19 0.60
C LEU A 156 -1.35 -5.46 0.43
N CYS A 157 -1.24 -4.21 0.94
CA CYS A 157 0.02 -3.47 0.88
C CYS A 157 1.14 -4.25 1.58
N PHE A 158 2.34 -4.19 1.02
CA PHE A 158 3.55 -4.90 1.47
C PHE A 158 3.48 -6.44 1.39
N GLU A 159 2.46 -7.00 0.73
CA GLU A 159 2.31 -8.46 0.54
C GLU A 159 2.68 -8.91 -0.90
N ASN A 160 3.44 -8.11 -1.62
CA ASN A 160 3.92 -8.37 -3.00
C ASN A 160 2.80 -8.53 -4.05
N LYS A 161 1.57 -8.01 -3.77
CA LYS A 161 0.43 -8.14 -4.69
C LYS A 161 0.34 -6.99 -5.69
N ARG A 162 0.71 -5.76 -5.28
CA ARG A 162 0.58 -4.56 -6.10
C ARG A 162 1.30 -4.65 -7.44
N PHE A 163 2.49 -5.24 -7.46
CA PHE A 163 3.27 -5.43 -8.69
C PHE A 163 2.47 -6.16 -9.79
N TRP A 164 1.78 -7.22 -9.40
CA TRP A 164 0.95 -8.02 -10.31
C TRP A 164 -0.36 -7.34 -10.65
N ASP A 165 -1.02 -6.74 -9.67
CA ASP A 165 -2.30 -6.05 -9.84
C ASP A 165 -2.21 -4.93 -10.88
N ILE A 166 -1.20 -4.05 -10.79
CA ILE A 166 -1.05 -2.93 -11.73
C ILE A 166 -0.77 -3.41 -13.17
N ARG A 167 -0.08 -4.54 -13.33
CA ARG A 167 0.19 -5.13 -14.66
C ARG A 167 -1.04 -5.81 -15.26
N ARG A 168 -1.72 -6.63 -14.51
CA ARG A 168 -2.95 -7.29 -14.99
C ARG A 168 -4.09 -6.31 -15.29
N TRP A 169 -4.12 -5.17 -14.62
CA TRP A 169 -5.06 -4.08 -14.90
C TRP A 169 -4.56 -3.11 -15.97
N GLN A 170 -3.38 -3.32 -16.50
CA GLN A 170 -2.73 -2.45 -17.48
C GLN A 170 -2.71 -0.98 -17.04
N MET A 171 -2.45 -0.74 -15.76
CA MET A 171 -2.35 0.61 -15.22
C MET A 171 -1.03 1.27 -15.64
N PRO A 172 -1.01 2.61 -15.78
CA PRO A 172 0.25 3.33 -16.00
C PRO A 172 1.28 3.01 -14.91
N LEU A 173 2.48 2.57 -15.31
CA LEU A 173 3.55 2.22 -14.37
C LEU A 173 4.60 3.34 -14.24
N ALA A 174 4.54 4.36 -15.08
CA ALA A 174 5.49 5.49 -15.09
C ALA A 174 5.13 6.60 -14.09
N GLU A 175 4.28 6.32 -13.10
CA GLU A 175 3.92 7.31 -12.08
C GLU A 175 5.14 7.68 -11.24
N THR A 176 5.40 8.97 -11.08
CA THR A 176 6.41 9.51 -10.17
C THR A 176 6.07 9.11 -8.73
N ALA A 177 7.04 8.53 -8.03
CA ALA A 177 6.88 8.25 -6.61
C ALA A 177 6.84 9.56 -5.82
N LYS A 178 5.83 9.73 -4.99
CA LYS A 178 5.62 10.91 -4.15
C LYS A 178 6.03 10.64 -2.71
N GLY A 179 6.45 11.69 -2.03
CA GLY A 179 6.73 11.70 -0.60
C GLY A 179 6.14 12.92 0.07
N MET A 180 6.31 12.98 1.39
CA MET A 180 5.91 14.11 2.22
C MET A 180 7.13 14.72 2.89
N ARG A 181 7.42 15.96 2.55
CA ARG A 181 8.38 16.80 3.27
C ARG A 181 7.62 17.57 4.35
N ILE A 182 8.18 17.63 5.55
CA ILE A 182 7.57 18.31 6.69
C ILE A 182 8.62 19.25 7.27
N ASP A 183 8.37 20.53 7.14
CA ASP A 183 9.23 21.58 7.69
C ASP A 183 8.56 22.20 8.92
N LYS A 184 9.33 22.52 9.96
CA LYS A 184 8.84 23.23 11.14
C LYS A 184 9.15 24.71 11.01
N VAL A 185 8.09 25.55 11.16
CA VAL A 185 8.20 27.02 11.14
C VAL A 185 7.56 27.54 12.43
N GLY A 186 8.36 27.98 13.36
CA GLY A 186 7.89 28.25 14.72
C GLY A 186 7.35 26.97 15.36
N GLU A 187 6.12 27.01 15.84
CA GLU A 187 5.42 25.84 16.39
C GLU A 187 4.57 25.07 15.37
N SER A 188 4.49 25.55 14.14
CA SER A 188 3.66 24.96 13.09
C SER A 188 4.44 24.00 12.21
N LEU A 189 3.78 22.93 11.74
CA LEU A 189 4.32 22.00 10.76
C LEU A 189 3.72 22.29 9.38
N ASN A 190 4.58 22.46 8.39
CA ASN A 190 4.20 22.64 7.00
C ASN A 190 4.43 21.35 6.23
N TYR A 191 3.41 20.85 5.56
CA TYR A 191 3.41 19.59 4.80
C TYR A 191 3.45 19.88 3.31
N THR A 192 4.46 19.37 2.64
CA THR A 192 4.65 19.56 1.18
C THR A 192 4.80 18.20 0.50
N VAL A 193 3.97 17.94 -0.50
CA VAL A 193 4.15 16.76 -1.36
C VAL A 193 5.35 16.99 -2.28
N ILE A 194 6.30 16.05 -2.28
CA ILE A 194 7.51 16.12 -3.09
C ILE A 194 7.60 14.96 -4.07
N ASP A 195 8.30 15.18 -5.17
CA ASP A 195 8.71 14.14 -6.10
C ASP A 195 9.98 13.45 -5.57
N VAL A 196 9.92 12.14 -5.38
CA VAL A 196 11.01 11.34 -4.83
C VAL A 196 11.78 10.63 -5.92
N GLU A 197 11.05 10.03 -6.87
CA GLU A 197 11.67 9.24 -7.92
C GLU A 197 10.79 9.18 -9.16
N ASN A 198 11.38 9.46 -10.32
CA ASN A 198 10.75 9.25 -11.61
C ASN A 198 11.00 7.81 -12.06
N ARG A 199 9.93 7.09 -12.32
CA ARG A 199 10.03 5.70 -12.79
C ARG A 199 10.30 5.65 -14.28
N ASN A 200 11.40 5.03 -14.66
CA ASN A 200 11.69 4.75 -16.07
C ASN A 200 10.97 3.46 -16.48
N TYR A 201 9.80 3.60 -17.07
CA TYR A 201 8.96 2.49 -17.48
C TYR A 201 8.50 2.68 -18.92
N LYS A 202 8.50 1.59 -19.69
CA LYS A 202 7.97 1.52 -21.06
C LYS A 202 6.85 0.48 -21.11
N GLU A 203 5.91 0.64 -22.03
CA GLU A 203 4.71 -0.19 -22.11
C GLU A 203 5.04 -1.70 -22.23
N TYR A 204 6.09 -2.06 -22.98
CA TYR A 204 6.48 -3.46 -23.11
C TYR A 204 6.91 -4.10 -21.77
N MET A 205 7.28 -3.30 -20.77
CA MET A 205 7.68 -3.78 -19.44
C MET A 205 6.51 -4.28 -18.59
N ASN A 206 5.28 -4.24 -19.10
CA ASN A 206 4.15 -4.97 -18.49
C ASN A 206 4.45 -6.47 -18.40
N TYR A 207 5.16 -7.00 -19.37
CA TYR A 207 5.66 -8.38 -19.38
C TYR A 207 7.16 -8.38 -19.12
N GLY A 208 7.62 -9.29 -18.26
CA GLY A 208 9.06 -9.46 -18.06
C GLY A 208 9.75 -10.08 -19.29
N PRO A 209 11.07 -9.92 -19.44
CA PRO A 209 11.81 -10.67 -20.45
C PRO A 209 11.79 -12.17 -20.11
N ILE A 210 11.79 -13.01 -21.15
CA ILE A 210 12.09 -14.41 -20.98
C ILE A 210 13.58 -14.51 -20.61
N PRO A 211 13.97 -15.22 -19.54
CA PRO A 211 15.36 -15.34 -19.15
C PRO A 211 16.23 -15.91 -20.30
N TYR A 212 17.37 -15.29 -20.53
CA TYR A 212 18.26 -15.70 -21.64
C TYR A 212 18.62 -17.19 -21.59
N GLY A 213 18.84 -17.75 -20.41
CA GLY A 213 19.10 -19.18 -20.24
C GLY A 213 17.96 -20.09 -20.71
N GLU A 214 16.71 -19.63 -20.68
CA GLU A 214 15.56 -20.37 -21.19
C GLU A 214 15.47 -20.27 -22.71
N MET A 215 15.82 -19.11 -23.26
CA MET A 215 15.90 -18.94 -24.75
C MET A 215 16.94 -19.86 -25.38
N LEU A 216 18.07 -20.12 -24.71
CA LEU A 216 19.09 -21.03 -25.19
C LEU A 216 18.66 -22.51 -25.20
N LYS A 217 17.69 -22.88 -24.34
CA LYS A 217 17.20 -24.27 -24.29
C LYS A 217 16.23 -24.62 -25.39
N TRP A 218 15.61 -23.63 -26.00
CA TRP A 218 14.52 -23.83 -26.94
C TRP A 218 14.61 -22.85 -28.12
N SER A 219 15.07 -23.32 -29.27
CA SER A 219 15.31 -22.49 -30.46
C SER A 219 14.07 -21.82 -31.05
N ASN A 220 12.86 -22.35 -30.74
CA ASN A 220 11.60 -21.77 -31.22
C ASN A 220 11.04 -20.71 -30.28
N LEU A 221 11.67 -20.51 -29.10
CA LEU A 221 11.22 -19.52 -28.13
C LEU A 221 11.60 -18.12 -28.59
N GLN A 222 10.62 -17.25 -28.74
CA GLN A 222 10.83 -15.86 -29.10
C GLN A 222 10.69 -14.96 -27.88
N GLN A 223 11.57 -13.97 -27.77
CA GLN A 223 11.53 -12.99 -26.70
C GLN A 223 10.25 -12.15 -26.76
N ASN A 224 9.75 -11.74 -25.60
CA ASN A 224 8.65 -10.79 -25.52
C ASN A 224 9.01 -9.50 -26.26
N LYS A 225 8.02 -8.95 -27.00
CA LYS A 225 8.23 -7.75 -27.81
C LYS A 225 8.77 -6.60 -26.97
N GLY A 226 9.89 -6.03 -27.43
CA GLY A 226 10.52 -4.87 -26.79
C GLY A 226 11.71 -5.19 -25.88
N TRP A 227 11.97 -6.47 -25.62
CA TRP A 227 13.13 -6.96 -24.86
C TRP A 227 14.25 -7.48 -25.75
#